data_600b1c12f66be38a91a521db579bad60
#
_entry.id   600b1c12f66be38a91a521db579bad60
#
_cell.length_a   1.000
_cell.length_b   1.000
_cell.length_c   1.000
_cell.angle_alpha   90.00
_cell.angle_beta   90.00
_cell.angle_gamma   90.00
#
_symmetry.space_group_name_H-M   'P 1'
#
loop_
_entity.id
_entity.type
_entity.pdbx_description
1 polymer ?
#
loop_
_entity_poly.entity_id
_entity_poly.type
_entity_poly.pdbx_seq_one_letter_code
_entity_poly.pdbx_strand_id
1 'polypeptide(L)'
;MKKILFCLFYYQFLISLLKPLYRLQVWRRSHKRDNYQQEVAQRFGKQYPSPPIAMDEDHKGVIWCHAVSLGETNTVAPLLDMLMANGYQIWLTNTTQTGFARGASRFVDEIAQGRMSHSYVPVDSPAVIETFLAHVQPIAALFVETELWANILTKLAQHQIPSVLVNGRLSSSSFKSYQKIAAVSTSMMKNLALIIAQDSDSAKRFRQLGADSAQIRVAGSLKWVINTPKANSNTINIDDQDADTAE
;
A
#
# COMPACT_ATOMS: atom_id res chain seq x y z
N MET A 1 1.29 27.33 8.23
CA MET A 1 2.31 26.85 7.30
C MET A 1 3.69 26.69 7.96
N LYS A 2 4.32 27.74 8.54
CA LYS A 2 5.66 27.66 9.17
C LYS A 2 5.81 26.58 10.26
N LYS A 3 4.82 26.38 11.14
CA LYS A 3 4.87 25.34 12.21
C LYS A 3 4.89 23.90 11.66
N ILE A 4 4.14 23.62 10.59
CA ILE A 4 4.11 22.29 9.95
C ILE A 4 5.47 21.99 9.29
N LEU A 5 6.04 22.96 8.58
CA LEU A 5 7.35 22.84 7.93
C LEU A 5 8.45 22.57 8.98
N PHE A 6 8.41 23.26 10.11
CA PHE A 6 9.34 23.10 11.21
C PHE A 6 9.21 21.70 11.85
N CYS A 7 7.98 21.21 12.10
CA CYS A 7 7.75 19.87 12.63
C CYS A 7 8.20 18.77 11.67
N LEU A 8 8.00 18.94 10.35
CA LEU A 8 8.49 18.01 9.35
C LEU A 8 10.03 17.99 9.29
N PHE A 9 10.67 19.15 9.40
CA PHE A 9 12.14 19.23 9.46
C PHE A 9 12.69 18.47 10.69
N TYR A 10 12.12 18.67 11.87
CA TYR A 10 12.48 17.91 13.06
C TYR A 10 12.24 16.42 12.92
N TYR A 11 11.11 16.02 12.33
CA TYR A 11 10.82 14.63 12.04
C TYR A 11 11.87 14.02 11.10
N GLN A 12 12.24 14.70 10.02
CA GLN A 12 13.27 14.26 9.08
C GLN A 12 14.64 14.14 9.74
N PHE A 13 15.01 15.12 10.57
CA PHE A 13 16.25 15.09 11.34
C PHE A 13 16.28 13.91 12.31
N LEU A 14 15.20 13.70 13.05
CA LEU A 14 15.07 12.58 14.00
C LEU A 14 15.16 11.23 13.30
N ILE A 15 14.44 11.03 12.20
CA ILE A 15 14.51 9.81 11.39
C ILE A 15 15.94 9.59 10.86
N SER A 16 16.61 10.65 10.42
CA SER A 16 18.01 10.53 9.96
C SER A 16 18.97 10.11 11.06
N LEU A 17 18.78 10.61 12.27
CA LEU A 17 19.56 10.23 13.45
C LEU A 17 19.26 8.79 13.90
N LEU A 18 18.03 8.33 13.72
CA LEU A 18 17.59 6.99 14.12
C LEU A 18 17.94 5.89 13.11
N LYS A 19 18.38 6.23 11.89
CA LYS A 19 18.77 5.25 10.86
C LYS A 19 19.75 4.16 11.36
N PRO A 20 20.85 4.47 12.07
CA PRO A 20 21.76 3.44 12.56
C PRO A 20 21.11 2.51 13.59
N LEU A 21 20.23 3.04 14.44
CA LEU A 21 19.46 2.24 15.41
C LEU A 21 18.47 1.32 14.69
N TYR A 22 17.79 1.84 13.66
CA TYR A 22 16.90 1.02 12.83
C TYR A 22 17.67 -0.09 12.11
N ARG A 23 18.86 0.22 11.55
CA ARG A 23 19.73 -0.79 10.94
C ARG A 23 20.16 -1.88 11.95
N LEU A 24 20.48 -1.49 13.19
CA LEU A 24 20.77 -2.42 14.27
C LEU A 24 19.54 -3.28 14.62
N GLN A 25 18.36 -2.70 14.64
CA GLN A 25 17.11 -3.43 14.88
C GLN A 25 16.85 -4.46 13.78
N VAL A 26 17.00 -4.09 12.50
CA VAL A 26 16.89 -5.02 11.36
C VAL A 26 17.94 -6.12 11.48
N TRP A 27 19.17 -5.78 11.82
CA TRP A 27 20.23 -6.76 12.05
C TRP A 27 19.86 -7.77 13.16
N ARG A 28 19.44 -7.29 14.32
CA ARG A 28 19.03 -8.17 15.44
C ARG A 28 17.92 -9.13 15.06
N ARG A 29 16.99 -8.68 14.22
CA ARG A 29 15.82 -9.47 13.82
C ARG A 29 16.11 -10.46 12.69
N SER A 30 16.97 -10.11 11.78
CA SER A 30 17.06 -10.77 10.47
C SER A 30 18.44 -11.30 10.09
N HIS A 31 19.53 -10.97 10.82
CA HIS A 31 20.92 -11.29 10.42
C HIS A 31 21.22 -12.77 10.22
N LYS A 32 20.44 -13.66 10.84
CA LYS A 32 20.56 -15.12 10.69
C LYS A 32 19.75 -15.71 9.52
N ARG A 33 19.09 -14.86 8.74
CA ARG A 33 18.23 -15.28 7.62
C ARG A 33 18.96 -15.08 6.30
N ASP A 34 18.71 -15.96 5.35
CA ASP A 34 19.36 -15.93 4.03
C ASP A 34 19.08 -14.64 3.26
N ASN A 35 17.89 -14.05 3.44
CA ASN A 35 17.48 -12.80 2.78
C ASN A 35 17.85 -11.50 3.52
N TYR A 36 18.65 -11.56 4.59
CA TYR A 36 19.03 -10.38 5.37
C TYR A 36 19.71 -9.30 4.54
N GLN A 37 20.66 -9.69 3.70
CA GLN A 37 21.37 -8.73 2.84
C GLN A 37 20.44 -8.04 1.87
N GLN A 38 19.52 -8.79 1.26
CA GLN A 38 18.47 -8.25 0.39
C GLN A 38 17.56 -7.28 1.16
N GLU A 39 17.06 -7.68 2.35
CA GLU A 39 16.23 -6.81 3.18
C GLU A 39 16.92 -5.47 3.46
N VAL A 40 18.16 -5.50 3.94
CA VAL A 40 18.92 -4.29 4.25
C VAL A 40 19.16 -3.45 3.00
N ALA A 41 19.60 -4.06 1.90
CA ALA A 41 19.86 -3.34 0.66
C ALA A 41 18.61 -2.60 0.16
N GLN A 42 17.48 -3.28 0.06
CA GLN A 42 16.23 -2.70 -0.43
C GLN A 42 15.70 -1.60 0.50
N ARG A 43 15.71 -1.82 1.84
CA ARG A 43 15.27 -0.80 2.79
C ARG A 43 16.08 0.48 2.74
N PHE A 44 17.34 0.40 2.35
CA PHE A 44 18.23 1.55 2.25
C PHE A 44 18.48 2.03 0.82
N GLY A 45 17.58 1.70 -0.11
CA GLY A 45 17.58 2.23 -1.47
C GLY A 45 18.55 1.55 -2.43
N LYS A 46 18.90 0.30 -2.18
CA LYS A 46 19.85 -0.46 -2.99
C LYS A 46 19.24 -1.78 -3.46
N GLN A 47 19.71 -2.29 -4.62
CA GLN A 47 19.38 -3.62 -5.11
C GLN A 47 17.87 -3.91 -5.20
N TYR A 48 17.11 -2.94 -5.69
CA TYR A 48 15.71 -3.20 -6.04
C TYR A 48 15.64 -4.17 -7.22
N PRO A 49 14.60 -5.03 -7.31
CA PRO A 49 14.34 -5.81 -8.51
C PRO A 49 14.09 -4.87 -9.70
N SER A 50 14.16 -5.40 -10.90
CA SER A 50 13.78 -4.63 -12.09
C SER A 50 12.33 -4.15 -11.99
N PRO A 51 12.00 -2.97 -12.49
CA PRO A 51 10.61 -2.55 -12.64
C PRO A 51 9.81 -3.58 -13.43
N PRO A 52 8.49 -3.67 -13.20
CA PRO A 52 7.64 -4.53 -13.99
C PRO A 52 7.76 -4.21 -15.48
N ILE A 53 7.67 -5.24 -16.31
CA ILE A 53 7.82 -5.12 -17.77
C ILE A 53 6.45 -4.78 -18.37
N ALA A 54 6.39 -3.76 -19.20
CA ALA A 54 5.21 -3.51 -20.02
C ALA A 54 5.03 -4.67 -21.00
N MET A 55 3.97 -5.46 -20.85
CA MET A 55 3.72 -6.61 -21.74
C MET A 55 2.96 -6.21 -23.00
N ASP A 56 2.23 -5.09 -22.97
CA ASP A 56 1.43 -4.57 -24.07
C ASP A 56 1.60 -3.06 -24.21
N GLU A 57 1.34 -2.53 -25.42
CA GLU A 57 1.33 -1.08 -25.68
C GLU A 57 0.28 -0.33 -24.83
N ASP A 58 -0.74 -1.03 -24.34
CA ASP A 58 -1.84 -0.51 -23.53
C ASP A 58 -1.58 -0.52 -22.01
N HIS A 59 -0.35 -0.75 -21.55
CA HIS A 59 -0.07 -0.73 -20.11
C HIS A 59 -0.34 0.65 -19.50
N LYS A 60 -1.06 0.66 -18.36
CA LYS A 60 -1.51 1.88 -17.70
C LYS A 60 -0.51 2.47 -16.70
N GLY A 61 0.61 1.81 -16.51
CA GLY A 61 1.67 2.22 -15.59
C GLY A 61 1.68 1.44 -14.26
N VAL A 62 2.67 1.75 -13.41
CA VAL A 62 2.94 1.02 -12.18
C VAL A 62 2.18 1.65 -11.01
N ILE A 63 1.44 0.84 -10.25
CA ILE A 63 0.85 1.22 -8.96
C ILE A 63 1.73 0.64 -7.85
N TRP A 64 2.24 1.53 -6.97
CA TRP A 64 2.93 1.10 -5.76
C TRP A 64 1.91 0.72 -4.69
N CYS A 65 1.94 -0.52 -4.18
CA CYS A 65 1.14 -0.95 -3.05
C CYS A 65 2.04 -1.28 -1.85
N HIS A 66 1.75 -0.67 -0.70
CA HIS A 66 2.40 -0.98 0.55
C HIS A 66 1.46 -1.70 1.51
N ALA A 67 1.79 -2.97 1.81
CA ALA A 67 1.12 -3.82 2.79
C ALA A 67 2.15 -4.30 3.82
N VAL A 68 2.01 -3.93 5.10
CA VAL A 68 3.03 -4.18 6.13
C VAL A 68 3.20 -5.66 6.43
N SER A 69 2.10 -6.37 6.58
CA SER A 69 2.03 -7.70 7.17
C SER A 69 1.40 -8.74 6.24
N LEU A 70 1.49 -10.01 6.64
CA LEU A 70 0.81 -11.12 5.97
C LEU A 70 -0.71 -10.88 5.88
N GLY A 71 -1.32 -10.37 6.96
CA GLY A 71 -2.77 -10.10 6.98
C GLY A 71 -3.17 -9.02 5.98
N GLU A 72 -2.42 -7.93 5.91
CA GLU A 72 -2.67 -6.84 4.95
C GLU A 72 -2.42 -7.28 3.51
N THR A 73 -1.36 -8.07 3.27
CA THR A 73 -1.10 -8.65 1.94
C THR A 73 -2.27 -9.50 1.45
N ASN A 74 -2.81 -10.37 2.32
CA ASN A 74 -4.01 -11.15 1.98
C ASN A 74 -5.23 -10.25 1.73
N THR A 75 -5.40 -9.23 2.55
CA THR A 75 -6.55 -8.31 2.47
C THR A 75 -6.55 -7.52 1.15
N VAL A 76 -5.39 -7.09 0.68
CA VAL A 76 -5.29 -6.29 -0.54
C VAL A 76 -5.17 -7.13 -1.82
N ALA A 77 -4.84 -8.42 -1.71
CA ALA A 77 -4.59 -9.28 -2.87
C ALA A 77 -5.71 -9.25 -3.93
N PRO A 78 -7.01 -9.35 -3.59
CA PRO A 78 -8.07 -9.26 -4.61
C PRO A 78 -8.10 -7.92 -5.36
N LEU A 79 -7.76 -6.82 -4.68
CA LEU A 79 -7.66 -5.51 -5.31
C LEU A 79 -6.47 -5.48 -6.29
N LEU A 80 -5.33 -6.05 -5.92
CA LEU A 80 -4.16 -6.13 -6.81
C LEU A 80 -4.45 -7.00 -8.03
N ASP A 81 -5.12 -8.15 -7.85
CA ASP A 81 -5.57 -9.01 -8.96
C ASP A 81 -6.46 -8.22 -9.94
N MET A 82 -7.41 -7.46 -9.42
CA MET A 82 -8.31 -6.64 -10.22
C MET A 82 -7.55 -5.52 -10.97
N LEU A 83 -6.60 -4.87 -10.33
CA LEU A 83 -5.80 -3.83 -10.97
C LEU A 83 -4.94 -4.40 -12.11
N MET A 84 -4.30 -5.55 -11.89
CA MET A 84 -3.53 -6.23 -12.94
C MET A 84 -4.41 -6.71 -14.10
N ALA A 85 -5.62 -7.20 -13.82
CA ALA A 85 -6.61 -7.56 -14.85
C ALA A 85 -7.09 -6.35 -15.66
N ASN A 86 -6.96 -5.13 -15.12
CA ASN A 86 -7.26 -3.88 -15.80
C ASN A 86 -6.04 -3.19 -16.45
N GLY A 87 -4.92 -3.90 -16.62
CA GLY A 87 -3.74 -3.41 -17.35
C GLY A 87 -2.75 -2.60 -16.52
N TYR A 88 -2.90 -2.53 -15.18
CA TYR A 88 -1.91 -1.92 -14.30
C TYR A 88 -0.82 -2.93 -13.92
N GLN A 89 0.38 -2.44 -13.75
CA GLN A 89 1.48 -3.17 -13.17
C GLN A 89 1.60 -2.83 -11.67
N ILE A 90 2.12 -3.74 -10.88
CA ILE A 90 2.18 -3.56 -9.42
C ILE A 90 3.63 -3.57 -8.93
N TRP A 91 3.96 -2.61 -8.07
CA TRP A 91 5.11 -2.72 -7.19
C TRP A 91 4.63 -2.96 -5.76
N LEU A 92 4.75 -4.20 -5.27
CA LEU A 92 4.37 -4.54 -3.91
C LEU A 92 5.53 -4.32 -2.95
N THR A 93 5.28 -3.70 -1.79
CA THR A 93 6.25 -3.60 -0.70
C THR A 93 5.69 -4.13 0.60
N ASN A 94 6.54 -4.81 1.38
CA ASN A 94 6.20 -5.29 2.72
C ASN A 94 7.21 -4.79 3.76
N THR A 95 6.74 -4.67 5.01
CA THR A 95 7.60 -4.34 6.16
C THR A 95 8.06 -5.59 6.90
N THR A 96 7.17 -6.58 7.09
CA THR A 96 7.50 -7.77 7.86
C THR A 96 8.02 -8.91 6.97
N GLN A 97 8.85 -9.78 7.55
CA GLN A 97 9.36 -10.97 6.86
C GLN A 97 8.22 -11.92 6.44
N THR A 98 7.22 -12.08 7.31
CA THR A 98 6.03 -12.91 7.00
C THR A 98 5.17 -12.29 5.90
N GLY A 99 5.05 -10.96 5.87
CA GLY A 99 4.39 -10.23 4.77
C GLY A 99 5.15 -10.42 3.46
N PHE A 100 6.48 -10.26 3.50
CA PHE A 100 7.32 -10.47 2.31
C PHE A 100 7.22 -11.89 1.78
N ALA A 101 7.37 -12.93 2.63
CA ALA A 101 7.20 -14.32 2.23
C ALA A 101 5.80 -14.58 1.64
N ARG A 102 4.76 -13.95 2.23
CA ARG A 102 3.39 -14.08 1.73
C ARG A 102 3.21 -13.42 0.36
N GLY A 103 3.75 -12.22 0.17
CA GLY A 103 3.71 -11.52 -1.13
C GLY A 103 4.40 -12.34 -2.22
N ALA A 104 5.61 -12.83 -1.94
CA ALA A 104 6.37 -13.66 -2.87
C ALA A 104 5.63 -14.96 -3.25
N SER A 105 5.00 -15.65 -2.28
CA SER A 105 4.27 -16.89 -2.57
C SER A 105 2.92 -16.68 -3.24
N ARG A 106 2.19 -15.60 -2.87
CA ARG A 106 0.85 -15.31 -3.40
C ARG A 106 0.89 -14.85 -4.84
N PHE A 107 1.94 -14.14 -5.23
CA PHE A 107 2.09 -13.51 -6.54
C PHE A 107 3.26 -14.08 -7.34
N VAL A 108 3.61 -15.35 -7.11
CA VAL A 108 4.76 -16.00 -7.75
C VAL A 108 4.67 -15.98 -9.28
N ASP A 109 3.47 -16.21 -9.81
CA ASP A 109 3.24 -16.23 -11.28
C ASP A 109 3.29 -14.81 -11.87
N GLU A 110 2.71 -13.83 -11.18
CA GLU A 110 2.73 -12.43 -11.59
C GLU A 110 4.13 -11.83 -11.57
N ILE A 111 4.94 -12.22 -10.58
CA ILE A 111 6.36 -11.83 -10.48
C ILE A 111 7.16 -12.51 -11.59
N ALA A 112 6.98 -13.80 -11.82
CA ALA A 112 7.67 -14.54 -12.88
C ALA A 112 7.33 -14.02 -14.27
N GLN A 113 6.10 -13.57 -14.49
CA GLN A 113 5.64 -12.96 -15.75
C GLN A 113 6.04 -11.48 -15.89
N GLY A 114 6.71 -10.89 -14.89
CA GLY A 114 7.10 -9.48 -14.93
C GLY A 114 5.96 -8.48 -14.76
N ARG A 115 4.74 -8.91 -14.42
CA ARG A 115 3.59 -8.02 -14.14
C ARG A 115 3.65 -7.37 -12.77
N MET A 116 4.41 -7.96 -11.84
CA MET A 116 4.63 -7.46 -10.50
C MET A 116 6.11 -7.48 -10.14
N SER A 117 6.58 -6.41 -9.47
CA SER A 117 7.85 -6.41 -8.75
C SER A 117 7.59 -6.35 -7.25
N HIS A 118 8.45 -6.97 -6.46
CA HIS A 118 8.26 -7.12 -5.03
C HIS A 118 9.54 -6.82 -4.25
N SER A 119 9.45 -5.96 -3.25
CA SER A 119 10.60 -5.57 -2.41
C SER A 119 10.19 -5.27 -0.97
N TYR A 120 11.20 -5.10 -0.11
CA TYR A 120 10.96 -4.46 1.18
C TYR A 120 10.72 -2.96 1.01
N VAL A 121 9.88 -2.38 1.89
CA VAL A 121 9.59 -0.94 1.90
C VAL A 121 10.85 -0.14 2.19
N PRO A 122 11.10 0.98 1.49
CA PRO A 122 12.19 1.89 1.82
C PRO A 122 11.99 2.49 3.22
N VAL A 123 13.09 2.74 3.95
CA VAL A 123 13.03 3.50 5.20
C VAL A 123 12.50 4.91 4.93
N ASP A 124 11.74 5.47 5.90
CA ASP A 124 11.11 6.79 5.76
C ASP A 124 12.12 7.96 5.81
N SER A 125 13.09 7.91 4.90
CA SER A 125 14.15 8.90 4.74
C SER A 125 14.05 9.55 3.37
N PRO A 126 14.04 10.90 3.28
CA PRO A 126 13.86 11.61 2.01
C PRO A 126 14.76 11.10 0.89
N ALA A 127 16.06 10.93 1.12
CA ALA A 127 17.00 10.49 0.09
C ALA A 127 16.73 9.04 -0.39
N VAL A 128 16.35 8.14 0.53
CA VAL A 128 16.04 6.75 0.17
C VAL A 128 14.72 6.68 -0.60
N ILE A 129 13.74 7.48 -0.20
CA ILE A 129 12.45 7.56 -0.89
C ILE A 129 12.64 8.10 -2.31
N GLU A 130 13.44 9.15 -2.50
CA GLU A 130 13.76 9.67 -3.84
C GLU A 130 14.38 8.60 -4.74
N THR A 131 15.35 7.84 -4.22
CA THR A 131 15.95 6.71 -4.95
C THR A 131 14.91 5.67 -5.33
N PHE A 132 14.00 5.35 -4.41
CA PHE A 132 12.91 4.40 -4.65
C PHE A 132 11.94 4.91 -5.72
N LEU A 133 11.46 6.16 -5.59
CA LEU A 133 10.51 6.75 -6.54
C LEU A 133 11.11 6.89 -7.95
N ALA A 134 12.39 7.27 -8.03
CA ALA A 134 13.11 7.34 -9.31
C ALA A 134 13.25 5.96 -9.99
N HIS A 135 13.36 4.89 -9.20
CA HIS A 135 13.46 3.53 -9.72
C HIS A 135 12.11 2.94 -10.13
N VAL A 136 11.07 3.13 -9.30
CA VAL A 136 9.74 2.51 -9.50
C VAL A 136 8.87 3.32 -10.45
N GLN A 137 8.98 4.65 -10.43
CA GLN A 137 8.17 5.60 -11.19
C GLN A 137 6.66 5.34 -11.12
N PRO A 138 6.08 5.21 -9.89
CA PRO A 138 4.68 4.86 -9.75
C PRO A 138 3.76 6.01 -10.18
N ILE A 139 2.65 5.67 -10.84
CA ILE A 139 1.58 6.63 -11.18
C ILE A 139 0.62 6.89 -10.03
N ALA A 140 0.56 5.99 -9.05
CA ALA A 140 -0.21 6.09 -7.81
C ALA A 140 0.40 5.22 -6.73
N ALA A 141 0.11 5.54 -5.45
CA ALA A 141 0.53 4.74 -4.30
C ALA A 141 -0.67 4.34 -3.44
N LEU A 142 -0.77 3.06 -3.09
CA LEU A 142 -1.79 2.50 -2.20
C LEU A 142 -1.15 2.12 -0.87
N PHE A 143 -1.72 2.59 0.23
CA PHE A 143 -1.33 2.22 1.59
C PHE A 143 -2.46 1.43 2.24
N VAL A 144 -2.14 0.29 2.85
CA VAL A 144 -3.15 -0.61 3.44
C VAL A 144 -3.30 -0.33 4.94
N GLU A 145 -4.55 -0.26 5.41
CA GLU A 145 -4.94 -0.02 6.81
C GLU A 145 -4.49 1.35 7.36
N THR A 146 -3.46 1.41 8.23
CA THR A 146 -3.04 2.65 8.91
C THR A 146 -1.54 2.92 8.85
N GLU A 147 -0.82 2.26 7.98
CA GLU A 147 0.63 2.44 7.86
C GLU A 147 0.97 3.67 7.02
N LEU A 148 0.91 4.82 7.67
CA LEU A 148 1.18 6.12 7.08
C LEU A 148 2.53 6.66 7.54
N TRP A 149 3.38 7.04 6.59
CA TRP A 149 4.75 7.49 6.81
C TRP A 149 4.90 8.91 6.26
N ALA A 150 5.29 9.84 7.14
CA ALA A 150 5.20 11.26 6.83
C ALA A 150 6.10 11.71 5.68
N ASN A 151 7.34 11.19 5.58
CA ASN A 151 8.23 11.57 4.48
C ASN A 151 7.80 10.92 3.17
N ILE A 152 7.36 9.66 3.19
CA ILE A 152 6.83 8.97 2.00
C ILE A 152 5.66 9.78 1.41
N LEU A 153 4.64 10.11 2.22
CA LEU A 153 3.49 10.88 1.76
C LEU A 153 3.87 12.28 1.27
N THR A 154 4.83 12.93 1.96
CA THR A 154 5.32 14.24 1.55
C THR A 154 6.04 14.17 0.20
N LYS A 155 6.86 13.15 -0.03
CA LYS A 155 7.58 12.96 -1.28
C LYS A 155 6.64 12.61 -2.43
N LEU A 156 5.69 11.73 -2.21
CA LEU A 156 4.66 11.42 -3.21
C LEU A 156 3.89 12.68 -3.62
N ALA A 157 3.46 13.50 -2.66
CA ALA A 157 2.79 14.77 -2.94
C ALA A 157 3.68 15.77 -3.71
N GLN A 158 4.99 15.85 -3.40
CA GLN A 158 5.95 16.69 -4.13
C GLN A 158 6.11 16.25 -5.59
N HIS A 159 6.07 14.93 -5.85
CA HIS A 159 6.11 14.36 -7.19
C HIS A 159 4.74 14.27 -7.87
N GLN A 160 3.68 14.84 -7.26
CA GLN A 160 2.31 14.80 -7.77
C GLN A 160 1.76 13.38 -7.98
N ILE A 161 2.29 12.41 -7.21
CA ILE A 161 1.83 11.02 -7.23
C ILE A 161 0.69 10.87 -6.22
N PRO A 162 -0.54 10.57 -6.65
CA PRO A 162 -1.69 10.43 -5.76
C PRO A 162 -1.49 9.26 -4.81
N SER A 163 -1.76 9.50 -3.52
CA SER A 163 -1.67 8.51 -2.45
C SER A 163 -3.06 8.16 -1.95
N VAL A 164 -3.40 6.88 -1.91
CA VAL A 164 -4.71 6.38 -1.49
C VAL A 164 -4.53 5.46 -0.28
N LEU A 165 -5.24 5.74 0.80
CA LEU A 165 -5.36 4.81 1.92
C LEU A 165 -6.54 3.88 1.65
N VAL A 166 -6.26 2.58 1.49
CA VAL A 166 -7.27 1.54 1.27
C VAL A 166 -7.48 0.72 2.54
N ASN A 167 -8.72 0.29 2.77
CA ASN A 167 -9.10 -0.46 3.97
C ASN A 167 -8.74 0.28 5.26
N GLY A 168 -8.85 1.61 5.26
CA GLY A 168 -8.39 2.48 6.34
C GLY A 168 -9.12 2.21 7.66
N ARG A 169 -8.37 1.75 8.67
CA ARG A 169 -8.88 1.48 10.01
C ARG A 169 -8.06 2.24 11.04
N LEU A 170 -8.69 3.10 11.82
CA LEU A 170 -8.02 3.85 12.85
C LEU A 170 -8.64 3.57 14.22
N SER A 171 -7.95 2.77 15.03
CA SER A 171 -8.39 2.46 16.41
C SER A 171 -8.35 3.71 17.30
N SER A 172 -9.11 3.70 18.41
CA SER A 172 -9.10 4.80 19.38
C SER A 172 -7.71 5.01 19.99
N SER A 173 -6.94 3.95 20.21
CA SER A 173 -5.58 4.03 20.74
C SER A 173 -4.60 4.64 19.72
N SER A 174 -4.66 4.21 18.47
CA SER A 174 -3.86 4.79 17.39
C SER A 174 -4.22 6.27 17.17
N PHE A 175 -5.50 6.62 17.17
CA PHE A 175 -5.97 8.00 17.08
C PHE A 175 -5.35 8.89 18.16
N LYS A 176 -5.40 8.47 19.43
CA LYS A 176 -4.75 9.20 20.55
C LYS A 176 -3.24 9.37 20.33
N SER A 177 -2.57 8.39 19.73
CA SER A 177 -1.13 8.47 19.43
C SER A 177 -0.86 9.49 18.31
N TYR A 178 -1.67 9.49 17.25
CA TYR A 178 -1.57 10.48 16.17
C TYR A 178 -1.89 11.91 16.65
N GLN A 179 -2.81 12.08 17.59
CA GLN A 179 -3.10 13.39 18.18
C GLN A 179 -1.89 14.00 18.91
N LYS A 180 -1.01 13.19 19.50
CA LYS A 180 0.21 13.68 20.18
C LYS A 180 1.19 14.35 19.20
N ILE A 181 1.14 13.98 17.93
CA ILE A 181 1.96 14.54 16.82
C ILE A 181 1.09 15.27 15.80
N ALA A 182 0.12 16.03 16.26
CA ALA A 182 -0.96 16.61 15.44
C ALA A 182 -0.50 17.33 14.18
N ALA A 183 0.62 18.09 14.23
CA ALA A 183 1.14 18.79 13.05
C ALA A 183 1.59 17.82 11.95
N VAL A 184 2.26 16.72 12.33
CA VAL A 184 2.71 15.67 11.38
C VAL A 184 1.50 14.91 10.86
N SER A 185 0.57 14.51 11.74
CA SER A 185 -0.65 13.79 11.37
C SER A 185 -1.52 14.59 10.40
N THR A 186 -1.71 15.87 10.66
CA THR A 186 -2.46 16.76 9.73
C THR A 186 -1.76 16.89 8.38
N SER A 187 -0.43 16.96 8.36
CA SER A 187 0.32 16.97 7.09
C SER A 187 0.13 15.66 6.33
N MET A 188 0.18 14.52 7.01
CA MET A 188 -0.06 13.21 6.38
C MET A 188 -1.47 13.13 5.78
N MET A 189 -2.50 13.55 6.53
CA MET A 189 -3.88 13.56 6.04
C MET A 189 -4.06 14.43 4.80
N LYS A 190 -3.44 15.61 4.77
CA LYS A 190 -3.50 16.52 3.62
C LYS A 190 -2.78 16.02 2.38
N ASN A 191 -1.78 15.15 2.54
CA ASN A 191 -1.02 14.55 1.44
C ASN A 191 -1.70 13.31 0.85
N LEU A 192 -2.76 12.79 1.48
CA LEU A 192 -3.56 11.71 0.90
C LEU A 192 -4.57 12.28 -0.10
N ALA A 193 -4.64 11.69 -1.28
CA ALA A 193 -5.64 12.02 -2.29
C ALA A 193 -7.02 11.44 -1.94
N LEU A 194 -7.04 10.23 -1.37
CA LEU A 194 -8.27 9.52 -1.01
C LEU A 194 -8.05 8.62 0.21
N ILE A 195 -9.06 8.53 1.06
CA ILE A 195 -9.12 7.62 2.22
C ILE A 195 -10.38 6.75 2.08
N ILE A 196 -10.19 5.46 1.86
CA ILE A 196 -11.27 4.47 1.84
C ILE A 196 -11.30 3.80 3.21
N ALA A 197 -12.13 4.34 4.10
CA ALA A 197 -12.26 3.87 5.48
C ALA A 197 -13.14 2.61 5.57
N GLN A 198 -12.80 1.71 6.50
CA GLN A 198 -13.60 0.50 6.77
C GLN A 198 -14.95 0.82 7.40
N ASP A 199 -15.01 1.87 8.24
CA ASP A 199 -16.18 2.21 9.04
C ASP A 199 -16.29 3.71 9.28
N SER A 200 -17.47 4.13 9.72
CA SER A 200 -17.79 5.53 10.02
C SER A 200 -16.96 6.11 11.18
N ASP A 201 -16.58 5.28 12.16
CA ASP A 201 -15.76 5.68 13.28
C ASP A 201 -14.32 6.00 12.84
N SER A 202 -13.73 5.16 12.01
CA SER A 202 -12.44 5.43 11.40
C SER A 202 -12.48 6.68 10.52
N ALA A 203 -13.53 6.85 9.71
CA ALA A 203 -13.75 8.05 8.90
C ALA A 203 -13.83 9.32 9.76
N LYS A 204 -14.55 9.28 10.88
CA LYS A 204 -14.63 10.39 11.85
C LYS A 204 -13.26 10.74 12.42
N ARG A 205 -12.48 9.73 12.83
CA ARG A 205 -11.13 9.93 13.39
C ARG A 205 -10.17 10.51 12.36
N PHE A 206 -10.21 10.08 11.08
CA PHE A 206 -9.39 10.66 10.01
C PHE A 206 -9.72 12.15 9.80
N ARG A 207 -11.01 12.55 9.81
CA ARG A 207 -11.40 13.97 9.76
C ARG A 207 -10.83 14.75 10.94
N GLN A 208 -10.89 14.20 12.13
CA GLN A 208 -10.35 14.84 13.35
C GLN A 208 -8.81 14.97 13.31
N LEU A 209 -8.10 14.15 12.55
CA LEU A 209 -6.66 14.29 12.30
C LEU A 209 -6.36 15.31 11.18
N GLY A 210 -7.36 15.84 10.49
CA GLY A 210 -7.20 16.90 9.51
C GLY A 210 -7.40 16.48 8.04
N ALA A 211 -7.97 15.29 7.78
CA ALA A 211 -8.41 14.93 6.44
C ALA A 211 -9.67 15.72 6.06
N ASP A 212 -9.75 16.13 4.78
CA ASP A 212 -10.96 16.74 4.24
C ASP A 212 -12.07 15.68 4.09
N SER A 213 -13.31 16.10 4.33
CA SER A 213 -14.47 15.21 4.11
C SER A 213 -14.62 14.76 2.66
N ALA A 214 -14.20 15.57 1.71
CA ALA A 214 -14.20 15.23 0.29
C ALA A 214 -13.21 14.11 -0.07
N GLN A 215 -12.14 13.93 0.74
CA GLN A 215 -11.15 12.86 0.56
C GLN A 215 -11.60 11.52 1.14
N ILE A 216 -12.70 11.46 1.91
CA ILE A 216 -13.07 10.26 2.66
C ILE A 216 -14.28 9.57 2.03
N ARG A 217 -14.17 8.24 1.85
CA ARG A 217 -15.25 7.33 1.50
C ARG A 217 -15.30 6.20 2.52
N VAL A 218 -16.48 5.72 2.84
CA VAL A 218 -16.67 4.53 3.70
C VAL A 218 -17.14 3.40 2.79
N ALA A 219 -16.36 2.31 2.72
CA ALA A 219 -16.63 1.21 1.79
C ALA A 219 -16.75 -0.16 2.49
N GLY A 220 -16.65 -0.22 3.81
CA GLY A 220 -16.57 -1.50 4.52
C GLY A 220 -15.15 -2.10 4.49
N SER A 221 -15.02 -3.30 5.04
CA SER A 221 -13.74 -4.00 5.10
C SER A 221 -13.50 -4.84 3.84
N LEU A 222 -12.33 -4.73 3.24
CA LEU A 222 -11.91 -5.59 2.12
C LEU A 222 -11.87 -7.09 2.48
N LYS A 223 -11.84 -7.43 3.77
CA LYS A 223 -11.90 -8.82 4.24
C LYS A 223 -13.19 -9.55 3.85
N TRP A 224 -14.27 -8.82 3.63
CA TRP A 224 -15.53 -9.39 3.15
C TRP A 224 -15.44 -9.92 1.72
N VAL A 225 -14.64 -9.29 0.87
CA VAL A 225 -14.44 -9.71 -0.53
C VAL A 225 -13.74 -11.08 -0.61
N ILE A 226 -12.88 -11.39 0.36
CA ILE A 226 -12.12 -12.65 0.40
C ILE A 226 -13.04 -13.84 0.73
N ASN A 227 -14.09 -13.60 1.50
CA ASN A 227 -15.01 -14.63 1.99
C ASN A 227 -16.25 -14.82 1.10
N THR A 228 -16.39 -14.04 0.04
CA THR A 228 -17.47 -14.25 -0.92
C THR A 228 -17.09 -15.43 -1.82
N PRO A 229 -17.85 -16.56 -1.84
CA PRO A 229 -17.62 -17.63 -2.79
C PRO A 229 -17.62 -17.01 -4.20
N LYS A 230 -16.65 -17.37 -5.05
CA LYS A 230 -16.74 -17.01 -6.48
C LYS A 230 -18.08 -17.51 -6.96
N ALA A 231 -18.94 -16.60 -7.41
CA ALA A 231 -20.17 -16.99 -8.07
C ALA A 231 -19.76 -17.89 -9.24
N ASN A 232 -20.16 -19.17 -9.17
CA ASN A 232 -19.97 -20.09 -10.26
C ASN A 232 -20.71 -19.50 -11.46
N SER A 233 -19.96 -19.11 -12.48
CA SER A 233 -20.45 -18.82 -13.80
C SER A 233 -20.81 -20.15 -14.50
N ASN A 234 -21.74 -20.89 -13.92
CA ASN A 234 -22.34 -22.04 -14.54
C ASN A 234 -23.78 -21.70 -14.90
N THR A 235 -23.96 -21.36 -16.16
CA THR A 235 -25.01 -21.81 -17.05
C THR A 235 -26.45 -21.63 -16.52
N ILE A 236 -27.05 -20.50 -16.85
CA ILE A 236 -28.47 -20.49 -17.11
C ILE A 236 -28.63 -21.14 -18.49
N ASN A 237 -28.82 -22.45 -18.51
CA ASN A 237 -29.46 -23.11 -19.62
C ASN A 237 -30.94 -22.78 -19.48
N ILE A 238 -31.42 -21.86 -20.26
CA ILE A 238 -32.84 -21.74 -20.58
C ILE A 238 -33.06 -22.79 -21.65
N ASP A 239 -33.52 -23.97 -21.24
CA ASP A 239 -34.15 -24.92 -22.16
C ASP A 239 -35.52 -24.34 -22.58
N ASP A 240 -35.53 -23.79 -23.77
CA ASP A 240 -36.74 -23.66 -24.58
C ASP A 240 -37.20 -25.06 -24.98
N GLN A 241 -38.16 -25.60 -24.29
CA GLN A 241 -39.07 -26.67 -24.78
C GLN A 241 -40.39 -26.50 -24.03
N ASP A 242 -41.39 -25.98 -24.72
CA ASP A 242 -42.60 -26.65 -25.07
C ASP A 242 -43.60 -25.63 -25.66
N ALA A 243 -43.51 -25.48 -26.96
CA ALA A 243 -44.67 -25.17 -27.78
C ALA A 243 -45.03 -26.50 -28.45
N ASP A 244 -46.14 -27.02 -28.14
CA ASP A 244 -47.11 -27.70 -29.02
C ASP A 244 -47.86 -28.81 -28.30
N THR A 245 -49.13 -28.68 -28.21
CA THR A 245 -50.25 -29.58 -28.58
C THR A 245 -51.50 -29.08 -27.87
N ALA A 246 -52.41 -28.48 -28.62
CA ALA A 246 -53.60 -28.95 -29.35
C ALA A 246 -54.54 -29.81 -28.48
N GLU A 247 -55.64 -29.30 -28.13
CA GLU A 247 -57.03 -29.58 -28.42
C GLU A 247 -57.96 -28.83 -27.44
#